data_606f2789d1798d77f23d817a67170599
#
_entry.id   606f2789d1798d77f23d817a67170599
#
_cell.length_a   1.000
_cell.length_b   1.000
_cell.length_c   1.000
_cell.angle_alpha   90.00
_cell.angle_beta   90.00
_cell.angle_gamma   90.00
#
_symmetry.space_group_name_H-M   'P 1'
#
loop_
_entity.id
_entity.type
_entity.pdbx_description
1 polymer ?
#
loop_
_entity_poly.entity_id
_entity_poly.type
_entity_poly.pdbx_seq_one_letter_code
_entity_poly.pdbx_strand_id
1 'polypeptide(L)'
;DAWQNAEVDALYTLAAANVRVPEPYGCFEGVLLMELVTNDEGEVAPRLNDVVMSEEQALEDHATMMVYVLRMLCAGIVHGDLSEFNVLVDDYGPVIIDLPQAVDAAANNNAMRMLSRDVENITTYYAQFAPSLAQTKFAKEMWALYEAGELTPETELTGLFVEDEKSADVDTILDEIKAAFEEEQDRLERIREANEID
;
A
#
# COMPACT_ATOMS: atom_id res chain seq x y z
N ASP A 1 11.91 -20.36 3.01
CA ASP A 1 10.74 -21.26 3.04
C ASP A 1 9.48 -20.58 3.63
N ALA A 2 9.52 -19.98 4.84
CA ALA A 2 8.33 -19.35 5.43
C ALA A 2 7.91 -18.05 4.69
N TRP A 3 8.85 -17.26 4.20
CA TRP A 3 8.61 -16.02 3.46
C TRP A 3 7.97 -16.26 2.09
N GLN A 4 8.41 -17.28 1.38
CA GLN A 4 7.89 -17.66 0.06
C GLN A 4 6.43 -18.13 0.14
N ASN A 5 6.06 -18.82 1.22
CA ASN A 5 4.68 -19.21 1.45
C ASN A 5 3.78 -17.99 1.75
N ALA A 6 4.29 -16.99 2.49
CA ALA A 6 3.52 -15.79 2.82
C ALA A 6 3.18 -14.94 1.59
N GLU A 7 4.12 -14.78 0.66
CA GLU A 7 3.87 -14.05 -0.60
C GLU A 7 2.86 -14.79 -1.49
N VAL A 8 2.97 -16.10 -1.61
CA VAL A 8 2.01 -16.94 -2.35
C VAL A 8 0.62 -16.84 -1.73
N ASP A 9 0.53 -16.96 -0.41
CA ASP A 9 -0.75 -16.87 0.31
C ASP A 9 -1.37 -15.46 0.16
N ALA A 10 -0.55 -14.40 0.17
CA ALA A 10 -1.02 -13.04 -0.09
C ALA A 10 -1.58 -12.89 -1.52
N LEU A 11 -0.89 -13.42 -2.55
CA LEU A 11 -1.38 -13.38 -3.93
C LEU A 11 -2.75 -14.08 -4.08
N TYR A 12 -2.90 -15.30 -3.53
CA TYR A 12 -4.19 -16.00 -3.56
C TYR A 12 -5.27 -15.24 -2.82
N THR A 13 -4.95 -14.68 -1.65
CA THR A 13 -5.90 -13.90 -0.84
C THR A 13 -6.37 -12.66 -1.60
N LEU A 14 -5.45 -11.94 -2.24
CA LEU A 14 -5.77 -10.72 -2.98
C LEU A 14 -6.54 -11.02 -4.28
N ALA A 15 -6.17 -12.07 -5.01
CA ALA A 15 -6.93 -12.52 -6.18
C ALA A 15 -8.37 -12.88 -5.80
N ALA A 16 -8.57 -13.59 -4.68
CA ALA A 16 -9.89 -13.92 -4.15
C ALA A 16 -10.69 -12.67 -3.70
N ALA A 17 -10.00 -11.61 -3.27
CA ALA A 17 -10.60 -10.32 -2.91
C ALA A 17 -10.88 -9.40 -4.13
N ASN A 18 -10.72 -9.89 -5.35
CA ASN A 18 -10.83 -9.13 -6.60
C ASN A 18 -9.87 -7.92 -6.67
N VAL A 19 -8.67 -8.08 -6.16
CA VAL A 19 -7.53 -7.20 -6.42
C VAL A 19 -6.74 -7.78 -7.59
N ARG A 20 -6.43 -6.97 -8.59
CA ARG A 20 -5.61 -7.45 -9.71
C ARG A 20 -4.16 -7.57 -9.27
N VAL A 21 -3.72 -8.80 -9.19
CA VAL A 21 -2.35 -9.24 -8.95
C VAL A 21 -2.01 -10.31 -10.01
N PRO A 22 -0.74 -10.60 -10.30
CA PRO A 22 -0.38 -11.72 -11.16
C PRO A 22 -0.98 -13.02 -10.62
N GLU A 23 -1.61 -13.82 -11.48
CA GLU A 23 -2.20 -15.10 -11.09
C GLU A 23 -1.11 -16.05 -10.57
N PRO A 24 -1.20 -16.51 -9.31
CA PRO A 24 -0.20 -17.45 -8.78
C PRO A 24 -0.49 -18.86 -9.26
N TYR A 25 0.50 -19.53 -9.86
CA TYR A 25 0.40 -20.92 -10.30
C TYR A 25 0.98 -21.92 -9.29
N GLY A 26 1.68 -21.42 -8.27
CA GLY A 26 2.22 -22.20 -7.16
C GLY A 26 3.68 -21.88 -6.84
N CYS A 27 4.19 -22.60 -5.85
CA CYS A 27 5.58 -22.50 -5.44
C CYS A 27 6.25 -23.89 -5.55
N PHE A 28 7.31 -23.98 -6.33
CA PHE A 28 8.05 -25.23 -6.58
C PHE A 28 9.51 -25.04 -6.17
N GLU A 29 9.97 -25.86 -5.24
CA GLU A 29 11.35 -25.82 -4.72
C GLU A 29 11.81 -24.42 -4.29
N GLY A 30 10.87 -23.61 -3.74
CA GLY A 30 11.15 -22.25 -3.30
C GLY A 30 11.10 -21.20 -4.42
N VAL A 31 10.64 -21.55 -5.63
CA VAL A 31 10.44 -20.63 -6.73
C VAL A 31 8.95 -20.38 -6.92
N LEU A 32 8.52 -19.13 -6.79
CA LEU A 32 7.16 -18.72 -7.10
C LEU A 32 6.96 -18.71 -8.62
N LEU A 33 5.97 -19.47 -9.08
CA LEU A 33 5.50 -19.43 -10.45
C LEU A 33 4.19 -18.62 -10.52
N MET A 34 4.19 -17.57 -11.32
CA MET A 34 3.03 -16.68 -11.48
C MET A 34 2.88 -16.22 -12.95
N GLU A 35 1.78 -15.60 -13.24
CA GLU A 35 1.47 -14.98 -14.50
C GLU A 35 2.55 -13.97 -14.93
N LEU A 36 2.90 -14.00 -16.21
CA LEU A 36 3.57 -12.90 -16.87
C LEU A 36 2.49 -11.94 -17.38
N VAL A 37 2.32 -10.81 -16.73
CA VAL A 37 1.31 -9.81 -17.12
C VAL A 37 1.68 -9.21 -18.47
N THR A 38 0.77 -9.31 -19.43
CA THR A 38 0.95 -8.84 -20.81
C THR A 38 -0.26 -8.04 -21.28
N ASN A 39 -0.04 -7.19 -22.29
CA ASN A 39 -1.13 -6.57 -23.04
C ASN A 39 -1.80 -7.59 -24.00
N ASP A 40 -2.87 -7.18 -24.68
CA ASP A 40 -3.62 -8.02 -25.63
C ASP A 40 -2.77 -8.47 -26.84
N GLU A 41 -1.66 -7.76 -27.14
CA GLU A 41 -0.70 -8.12 -28.19
C GLU A 41 0.37 -9.12 -27.72
N GLY A 42 0.37 -9.47 -26.44
CA GLY A 42 1.31 -10.41 -25.81
C GLY A 42 2.65 -9.77 -25.44
N GLU A 43 2.73 -8.45 -25.43
CA GLU A 43 3.89 -7.71 -24.95
C GLU A 43 3.82 -7.57 -23.43
N VAL A 44 4.97 -7.59 -22.76
CA VAL A 44 5.04 -7.44 -21.29
C VAL A 44 4.50 -6.07 -20.87
N ALA A 45 3.57 -6.07 -19.92
CA ALA A 45 2.99 -4.84 -19.39
C ALA A 45 4.07 -3.94 -18.77
N PRO A 46 4.10 -2.64 -19.10
CA PRO A 46 5.04 -1.70 -18.52
C PRO A 46 4.73 -1.45 -17.03
N ARG A 47 5.71 -0.97 -16.30
CA ARG A 47 5.49 -0.43 -14.95
C ARG A 47 4.79 0.91 -15.06
N LEU A 48 4.02 1.26 -14.02
CA LEU A 48 3.29 2.51 -13.96
C LEU A 48 4.21 3.74 -14.15
N ASN A 49 5.42 3.72 -13.60
CA ASN A 49 6.40 4.80 -13.78
C ASN A 49 6.89 5.00 -15.23
N ASP A 50 6.67 4.04 -16.10
CA ASP A 50 7.06 4.10 -17.52
C ASP A 50 5.88 4.52 -18.43
N VAL A 51 4.68 4.73 -17.85
CA VAL A 51 3.46 5.07 -18.58
C VAL A 51 3.21 6.57 -18.55
N VAL A 52 2.95 7.16 -19.73
CA VAL A 52 2.43 8.53 -19.85
C VAL A 52 0.94 8.43 -20.14
N MET A 53 0.13 9.18 -19.39
CA MET A 53 -1.32 9.08 -19.46
C MET A 53 -2.00 10.45 -19.50
N SER A 54 -3.25 10.49 -19.90
CA SER A 54 -4.11 11.67 -19.82
C SER A 54 -4.58 11.89 -18.37
N GLU A 55 -5.08 13.08 -18.06
CA GLU A 55 -5.72 13.37 -16.77
C GLU A 55 -6.90 12.44 -16.50
N GLU A 56 -7.73 12.16 -17.50
CA GLU A 56 -8.89 11.27 -17.41
C GLU A 56 -8.44 9.84 -17.03
N GLN A 57 -7.44 9.31 -17.72
CA GLN A 57 -6.89 7.98 -17.41
C GLN A 57 -6.28 7.93 -16.02
N ALA A 58 -5.57 8.98 -15.61
CA ALA A 58 -4.99 9.06 -14.26
C ALA A 58 -6.06 9.05 -13.16
N LEU A 59 -7.18 9.71 -13.38
CA LEU A 59 -8.31 9.69 -12.44
C LEU A 59 -8.96 8.30 -12.36
N GLU A 60 -9.15 7.63 -13.49
CA GLU A 60 -9.74 6.28 -13.56
C GLU A 60 -8.82 5.23 -12.91
N ASP A 61 -7.54 5.24 -13.25
CA ASP A 61 -6.58 4.30 -12.70
C ASP A 61 -6.36 4.52 -11.20
N HIS A 62 -6.27 5.79 -10.77
CA HIS A 62 -6.18 6.11 -9.35
C HIS A 62 -7.42 5.61 -8.58
N ALA A 63 -8.62 5.84 -9.09
CA ALA A 63 -9.85 5.33 -8.46
C ALA A 63 -9.82 3.80 -8.36
N THR A 64 -9.36 3.11 -9.38
CA THR A 64 -9.19 1.66 -9.41
C THR A 64 -8.16 1.21 -8.35
N MET A 65 -7.03 1.92 -8.24
CA MET A 65 -6.02 1.63 -7.22
C MET A 65 -6.58 1.81 -5.80
N MET A 66 -7.38 2.85 -5.55
CA MET A 66 -8.01 3.06 -4.23
C MET A 66 -8.99 1.92 -3.90
N VAL A 67 -9.73 1.41 -4.86
CA VAL A 67 -10.58 0.22 -4.68
C VAL A 67 -9.73 -1.03 -4.35
N TYR A 68 -8.58 -1.21 -5.00
CA TYR A 68 -7.69 -2.33 -4.68
C TYR A 68 -7.11 -2.23 -3.28
N VAL A 69 -6.60 -1.06 -2.89
CA VAL A 69 -6.09 -0.83 -1.53
C VAL A 69 -7.17 -1.05 -0.47
N LEU A 70 -8.38 -0.58 -0.71
CA LEU A 70 -9.55 -0.84 0.16
C LEU A 70 -9.82 -2.34 0.31
N ARG A 71 -9.84 -3.09 -0.79
CA ARG A 71 -10.08 -4.54 -0.78
C ARG A 71 -8.94 -5.30 -0.11
N MET A 72 -7.69 -4.86 -0.29
CA MET A 72 -6.54 -5.39 0.45
C MET A 72 -6.73 -5.21 1.95
N LEU A 73 -7.13 -4.01 2.40
CA LEU A 73 -7.39 -3.73 3.81
C LEU A 73 -8.55 -4.55 4.36
N CYS A 74 -9.63 -4.73 3.60
CA CYS A 74 -10.74 -5.64 3.94
C CYS A 74 -10.30 -7.10 4.06
N ALA A 75 -9.32 -7.52 3.26
CA ALA A 75 -8.71 -8.85 3.33
C ALA A 75 -7.67 -8.98 4.47
N GLY A 76 -7.47 -7.92 5.26
CA GLY A 76 -6.51 -7.86 6.36
C GLY A 76 -5.07 -7.64 5.93
N ILE A 77 -4.81 -7.16 4.71
CA ILE A 77 -3.48 -7.01 4.13
C ILE A 77 -3.20 -5.54 3.83
N VAL A 78 -2.02 -5.06 4.25
CA VAL A 78 -1.41 -3.80 3.80
C VAL A 78 -0.16 -4.14 3.00
N HIS A 79 0.04 -3.53 1.83
CA HIS A 79 1.16 -3.82 0.93
C HIS A 79 2.51 -3.51 1.59
N GLY A 80 2.63 -2.34 2.17
CA GLY A 80 3.81 -1.91 2.92
C GLY A 80 4.94 -1.33 2.10
N ASP A 81 4.86 -1.39 0.77
CA ASP A 81 5.81 -0.78 -0.17
C ASP A 81 5.18 -0.43 -1.52
N LEU A 82 3.88 -0.07 -1.52
CA LEU A 82 3.17 0.26 -2.75
C LEU A 82 3.68 1.59 -3.31
N SER A 83 4.03 1.56 -4.60
CA SER A 83 4.52 2.72 -5.35
C SER A 83 4.34 2.50 -6.85
N GLU A 84 4.62 3.52 -7.66
CA GLU A 84 4.61 3.44 -9.12
C GLU A 84 5.55 2.38 -9.70
N PHE A 85 6.50 1.89 -8.92
CA PHE A 85 7.43 0.83 -9.33
C PHE A 85 6.86 -0.57 -9.11
N ASN A 86 5.86 -0.71 -8.24
CA ASN A 86 5.23 -1.97 -7.85
C ASN A 86 3.81 -2.11 -8.42
N VAL A 87 3.55 -1.41 -9.53
CA VAL A 87 2.32 -1.51 -10.32
C VAL A 87 2.69 -1.67 -11.79
N LEU A 88 2.10 -2.67 -12.44
CA LEU A 88 2.11 -2.81 -13.89
C LEU A 88 0.81 -2.23 -14.45
N VAL A 89 0.83 -1.83 -15.73
CA VAL A 89 -0.36 -1.33 -16.43
C VAL A 89 -0.52 -2.09 -17.72
N ASP A 90 -1.62 -2.82 -17.86
CA ASP A 90 -2.01 -3.47 -19.12
C ASP A 90 -3.26 -2.78 -19.71
N ASP A 91 -3.86 -3.38 -20.74
CA ASP A 91 -5.03 -2.82 -21.44
C ASP A 91 -6.30 -2.76 -20.55
N TYR A 92 -6.29 -3.43 -19.40
CA TYR A 92 -7.40 -3.49 -18.44
C TYR A 92 -7.16 -2.64 -17.18
N GLY A 93 -6.00 -1.96 -17.09
CA GLY A 93 -5.64 -1.08 -16.00
C GLY A 93 -4.53 -1.59 -15.10
N PRO A 94 -4.42 -1.08 -13.86
CA PRO A 94 -3.32 -1.39 -12.96
C PRO A 94 -3.35 -2.81 -12.41
N VAL A 95 -2.16 -3.39 -12.22
CA VAL A 95 -1.91 -4.71 -11.61
C VAL A 95 -0.86 -4.55 -10.53
N ILE A 96 -1.18 -4.88 -9.28
CA ILE A 96 -0.25 -4.75 -8.14
C ILE A 96 0.70 -5.94 -8.12
N ILE A 97 1.99 -5.68 -7.94
CA ILE A 97 3.06 -6.68 -7.86
C ILE A 97 3.92 -6.45 -6.63
N ASP A 98 4.78 -7.41 -6.32
CA ASP A 98 5.85 -7.30 -5.32
C ASP A 98 5.33 -7.20 -3.87
N LEU A 99 4.80 -8.31 -3.34
CA LEU A 99 4.16 -8.42 -2.03
C LEU A 99 5.05 -8.88 -0.85
N PRO A 100 6.40 -9.00 -0.94
CA PRO A 100 7.18 -9.59 0.15
C PRO A 100 7.18 -8.74 1.44
N GLN A 101 6.78 -7.48 1.36
CA GLN A 101 6.64 -6.59 2.51
C GLN A 101 5.20 -6.46 3.03
N ALA A 102 4.27 -7.20 2.44
CA ALA A 102 2.88 -7.21 2.89
C ALA A 102 2.74 -7.66 4.35
N VAL A 103 1.92 -6.96 5.09
CA VAL A 103 1.72 -7.19 6.52
C VAL A 103 0.24 -7.40 6.84
N ASP A 104 -0.01 -8.11 7.94
CA ASP A 104 -1.35 -8.22 8.52
C ASP A 104 -1.76 -6.87 9.15
N ALA A 105 -2.90 -6.33 8.70
CA ALA A 105 -3.40 -5.02 9.12
C ALA A 105 -3.78 -4.97 10.60
N ALA A 106 -4.24 -6.08 11.18
CA ALA A 106 -4.66 -6.15 12.57
C ALA A 106 -3.49 -6.46 13.53
N ALA A 107 -2.51 -7.24 13.06
CA ALA A 107 -1.38 -7.68 13.89
C ALA A 107 -0.19 -6.70 13.89
N ASN A 108 -0.12 -5.79 12.92
CA ASN A 108 1.02 -4.87 12.78
C ASN A 108 0.68 -3.47 13.29
N ASN A 109 1.33 -3.04 14.35
CA ASN A 109 1.13 -1.71 14.96
C ASN A 109 1.48 -0.54 14.03
N ASN A 110 2.22 -0.78 12.95
CA ASN A 110 2.58 0.22 11.95
C ASN A 110 1.69 0.17 10.69
N ALA A 111 0.65 -0.68 10.66
CA ALA A 111 -0.18 -0.89 9.48
C ALA A 111 -0.80 0.41 8.96
N MET A 112 -1.34 1.26 9.84
CA MET A 112 -1.89 2.58 9.45
C MET A 112 -0.84 3.45 8.76
N ARG A 113 0.36 3.54 9.31
CA ARG A 113 1.44 4.35 8.74
C ARG A 113 1.90 3.80 7.38
N MET A 114 1.96 2.47 7.26
CA MET A 114 2.29 1.80 5.99
C MET A 114 1.22 2.05 4.94
N LEU A 115 -0.06 1.88 5.29
CA LEU A 115 -1.20 2.19 4.42
C LEU A 115 -1.18 3.65 3.96
N SER A 116 -0.93 4.59 4.89
CA SER A 116 -0.87 6.02 4.57
C SER A 116 0.23 6.32 3.57
N ARG A 117 1.42 5.74 3.76
CA ARG A 117 2.54 5.88 2.82
C ARG A 117 2.23 5.26 1.46
N ASP A 118 1.66 4.07 1.43
CA ASP A 118 1.28 3.36 0.21
C ASP A 118 0.30 4.20 -0.63
N VAL A 119 -0.77 4.71 0.00
CA VAL A 119 -1.77 5.57 -0.64
C VAL A 119 -1.16 6.90 -1.07
N GLU A 120 -0.30 7.51 -0.26
CA GLU A 120 0.35 8.78 -0.56
C GLU A 120 1.30 8.65 -1.78
N ASN A 121 2.09 7.58 -1.86
CA ASN A 121 2.97 7.32 -3.00
C ASN A 121 2.17 7.25 -4.31
N ILE A 122 1.13 6.43 -4.33
CA ILE A 122 0.27 6.25 -5.51
C ILE A 122 -0.45 7.55 -5.87
N THR A 123 -1.03 8.24 -4.88
CA THR A 123 -1.73 9.50 -5.11
C THR A 123 -0.79 10.58 -5.62
N THR A 124 0.41 10.70 -5.06
CA THR A 124 1.42 11.67 -5.50
C THR A 124 1.87 11.40 -6.93
N TYR A 125 2.03 10.14 -7.32
CA TYR A 125 2.36 9.79 -8.69
C TYR A 125 1.26 10.22 -9.66
N TYR A 126 0.00 9.81 -9.44
CA TYR A 126 -1.11 10.16 -10.32
C TYR A 126 -1.43 11.67 -10.31
N ALA A 127 -1.17 12.37 -9.20
CA ALA A 127 -1.35 13.83 -9.11
C ALA A 127 -0.45 14.63 -10.07
N GLN A 128 0.61 14.03 -10.62
CA GLN A 128 1.42 14.65 -11.68
C GLN A 128 0.60 14.85 -12.97
N PHE A 129 -0.38 13.97 -13.22
CA PHE A 129 -1.27 14.01 -14.39
C PHE A 129 -2.64 14.61 -14.04
N ALA A 130 -3.13 14.38 -12.81
CA ALA A 130 -4.42 14.84 -12.30
C ALA A 130 -4.25 15.60 -10.96
N PRO A 131 -3.91 16.91 -10.99
CA PRO A 131 -3.56 17.68 -9.78
C PRO A 131 -4.63 17.73 -8.69
N SER A 132 -5.90 17.50 -9.04
CA SER A 132 -7.02 17.44 -8.08
C SER A 132 -6.85 16.33 -7.03
N LEU A 133 -6.12 15.27 -7.35
CA LEU A 133 -5.87 14.13 -6.46
C LEU A 133 -5.03 14.53 -5.24
N ALA A 134 -4.16 15.53 -5.34
CA ALA A 134 -3.27 15.95 -4.26
C ALA A 134 -4.01 16.43 -2.98
N GLN A 135 -5.30 16.75 -3.07
CA GLN A 135 -6.10 17.18 -1.93
C GLN A 135 -6.90 16.06 -1.27
N THR A 136 -6.82 14.85 -1.79
CA THR A 136 -7.58 13.70 -1.28
C THR A 136 -6.94 13.10 -0.03
N LYS A 137 -7.75 12.47 0.83
CA LYS A 137 -7.34 11.87 2.10
C LYS A 137 -7.84 10.43 2.24
N PHE A 138 -7.73 9.66 1.16
CA PHE A 138 -8.23 8.29 1.09
C PHE A 138 -7.70 7.37 2.19
N ALA A 139 -6.41 7.47 2.54
CA ALA A 139 -5.83 6.61 3.58
C ALA A 139 -6.50 6.82 4.94
N LYS A 140 -6.74 8.08 5.33
CA LYS A 140 -7.40 8.41 6.59
C LYS A 140 -8.86 7.97 6.61
N GLU A 141 -9.57 8.16 5.48
CA GLU A 141 -10.95 7.69 5.32
C GLU A 141 -11.05 6.17 5.45
N MET A 142 -10.21 5.42 4.71
CA MET A 142 -10.17 3.96 4.76
C MET A 142 -9.86 3.44 6.16
N TRP A 143 -8.84 4.02 6.81
CA TRP A 143 -8.42 3.55 8.13
C TRP A 143 -9.48 3.82 9.20
N ALA A 144 -10.11 4.99 9.18
CA ALA A 144 -11.20 5.30 10.11
C ALA A 144 -12.39 4.34 9.98
N LEU A 145 -12.78 4.01 8.74
CA LEU A 145 -13.83 3.03 8.47
C LEU A 145 -13.41 1.61 8.89
N TYR A 146 -12.14 1.26 8.71
CA TYR A 146 -11.59 -0.04 9.14
C TYR A 146 -11.62 -0.18 10.66
N GLU A 147 -11.16 0.81 11.42
CA GLU A 147 -11.20 0.81 12.89
C GLU A 147 -12.63 0.80 13.44
N ALA A 148 -13.56 1.46 12.76
CA ALA A 148 -14.99 1.43 13.11
C ALA A 148 -15.67 0.08 12.78
N GLY A 149 -15.01 -0.80 12.01
CA GLY A 149 -15.61 -2.03 11.52
C GLY A 149 -16.68 -1.81 10.44
N GLU A 150 -16.65 -0.65 9.77
CA GLU A 150 -17.62 -0.24 8.74
C GLU A 150 -17.08 -0.37 7.33
N LEU A 151 -15.78 -0.65 7.16
CA LEU A 151 -15.16 -0.84 5.84
C LEU A 151 -15.61 -2.16 5.22
N THR A 152 -16.13 -2.09 4.00
CA THR A 152 -16.50 -3.26 3.18
C THR A 152 -15.88 -3.17 1.80
N PRO A 153 -15.75 -4.30 1.05
CA PRO A 153 -15.21 -4.28 -0.32
C PRO A 153 -16.01 -3.41 -1.31
N GLU A 154 -17.26 -3.07 -0.96
CA GLU A 154 -18.19 -2.25 -1.74
C GLU A 154 -18.28 -0.80 -1.24
N THR A 155 -17.49 -0.42 -0.22
CA THR A 155 -17.50 0.94 0.31
C THR A 155 -17.08 1.94 -0.76
N GLU A 156 -17.90 2.94 -1.02
CA GLU A 156 -17.59 4.06 -1.90
C GLU A 156 -16.77 5.09 -1.13
N LEU A 157 -15.52 5.26 -1.55
CA LEU A 157 -14.63 6.24 -0.96
C LEU A 157 -14.84 7.62 -1.59
N THR A 158 -14.80 8.65 -0.75
CA THR A 158 -15.00 10.05 -1.17
C THR A 158 -13.69 10.81 -1.36
N GLY A 159 -12.61 10.32 -0.77
CA GLY A 159 -11.34 11.03 -0.66
C GLY A 159 -11.40 12.22 0.31
N LEU A 160 -12.50 12.37 1.05
CA LEU A 160 -12.70 13.43 2.02
C LEU A 160 -12.60 12.86 3.44
N PHE A 161 -11.85 13.53 4.28
CA PHE A 161 -11.77 13.18 5.70
C PHE A 161 -11.68 14.47 6.52
N VAL A 162 -12.62 14.63 7.46
CA VAL A 162 -12.62 15.75 8.39
C VAL A 162 -12.01 15.24 9.70
N GLU A 163 -10.85 15.75 10.03
CA GLU A 163 -10.23 15.49 11.34
C GLU A 163 -11.05 16.15 12.43
N ASP A 164 -11.45 15.37 13.44
CA ASP A 164 -11.98 15.96 14.67
C ASP A 164 -10.80 16.67 15.37
N GLU A 165 -10.93 17.98 15.67
CA GLU A 165 -9.84 18.80 16.24
C GLU A 165 -9.23 18.20 17.53
N LYS A 166 -9.96 17.32 18.22
CA LYS A 166 -9.48 16.58 19.41
C LYS A 166 -8.58 15.40 19.08
N SER A 167 -8.71 14.81 17.89
CA SER A 167 -7.90 13.67 17.44
C SER A 167 -6.57 14.15 16.91
N ALA A 168 -6.55 15.25 16.16
CA ALA A 168 -5.34 15.82 15.57
C ALA A 168 -4.30 16.26 16.65
N ASP A 169 -4.77 16.77 17.79
CA ASP A 169 -3.88 17.16 18.89
C ASP A 169 -3.22 15.95 19.57
N VAL A 170 -3.95 14.84 19.71
CA VAL A 170 -3.45 13.61 20.34
C VAL A 170 -2.46 12.87 19.40
N ASP A 171 -2.77 12.78 18.12
CA ASP A 171 -1.91 12.12 17.14
C ASP A 171 -0.58 12.88 16.94
N THR A 172 -0.63 14.22 16.91
CA THR A 172 0.58 15.06 16.85
C THR A 172 1.45 14.88 18.08
N ILE A 173 0.85 14.85 19.27
CA ILE A 173 1.56 14.63 20.55
C ILE A 173 2.15 13.21 20.61
N LEU A 174 1.43 12.19 20.14
CA LEU A 174 1.91 10.82 20.08
C LEU A 174 3.07 10.65 19.09
N ASP A 175 3.04 11.32 17.95
CA ASP A 175 4.11 11.29 16.97
C ASP A 175 5.36 12.04 17.48
N GLU A 176 5.20 13.15 18.19
CA GLU A 176 6.31 13.85 18.86
C GLU A 176 6.94 12.99 19.98
N ILE A 177 6.12 12.29 20.76
CA ILE A 177 6.60 11.36 21.80
C ILE A 177 7.34 10.18 21.19
N LYS A 178 6.83 9.60 20.09
CA LYS A 178 7.50 8.49 19.39
C LYS A 178 8.84 8.93 18.79
N ALA A 179 8.86 10.08 18.11
CA ALA A 179 10.08 10.64 17.54
C ALA A 179 11.16 10.90 18.62
N ALA A 180 10.76 11.45 19.76
CA ALA A 180 11.66 11.67 20.90
C ALA A 180 12.18 10.35 21.50
N PHE A 181 11.35 9.31 21.52
CA PHE A 181 11.73 7.98 22.02
C PHE A 181 12.70 7.26 21.07
N GLU A 182 12.47 7.36 19.76
CA GLU A 182 13.37 6.82 18.72
C GLU A 182 14.75 7.53 18.77
N GLU A 183 14.76 8.86 18.91
CA GLU A 183 15.99 9.65 19.03
C GLU A 183 16.81 9.30 20.29
N GLU A 184 16.14 9.05 21.42
CA GLU A 184 16.81 8.62 22.66
C GLU A 184 17.32 7.16 22.56
N GLN A 185 16.62 6.26 21.87
CA GLN A 185 17.10 4.90 21.60
C GLN A 185 18.35 4.92 20.70
N ASP A 186 18.35 5.66 19.63
CA ASP A 186 19.52 5.84 18.75
C ASP A 186 20.70 6.46 19.47
N ARG A 187 20.44 7.35 20.42
CA ARG A 187 21.48 7.95 21.26
C ARG A 187 22.09 6.93 22.21
N LEU A 188 21.25 6.09 22.83
CA LEU A 188 21.69 5.03 23.76
C LEU A 188 22.48 3.94 23.02
N GLU A 189 22.07 3.57 21.81
CA GLU A 189 22.83 2.64 20.97
C GLU A 189 24.21 3.19 20.61
N ARG A 190 24.29 4.43 20.17
CA ARG A 190 25.59 5.08 19.87
C ARG A 190 26.51 5.15 21.07
N ILE A 191 25.97 5.38 22.28
CA ILE A 191 26.75 5.38 23.52
C ILE A 191 27.23 3.96 23.86
N ARG A 192 26.39 2.95 23.63
CA ARG A 192 26.75 1.54 23.85
C ARG A 192 27.84 1.08 22.91
N GLU A 193 27.72 1.40 21.61
CA GLU A 193 28.76 1.09 20.62
C GLU A 193 30.08 1.78 20.90
N ALA A 194 30.05 3.03 21.37
CA ALA A 194 31.26 3.76 21.75
C ALA A 194 31.95 3.15 22.97
N ASN A 195 31.21 2.55 23.91
CA ASN A 195 31.75 1.92 25.11
C ASN A 195 32.22 0.45 24.87
N GLU A 196 31.87 -0.18 23.75
CA GLU A 196 32.34 -1.54 23.40
C GLU A 196 33.67 -1.51 22.59
N ILE A 197 34.18 -0.34 22.25
CA ILE A 197 35.43 -0.16 21.46
C ILE A 197 36.66 0.17 22.36
N ASP A 198 36.47 0.37 23.67
CA ASP A 198 37.54 0.52 24.67
C ASP A 198 37.77 -0.81 25.44
#